data_cb06f70247035a755fbed0ce74d35a4e
#
_entry.id   cb06f70247035a755fbed0ce74d35a4e
#
_cell.length_a   1.000
_cell.length_b   1.000
_cell.length_c   1.000
_cell.angle_alpha   90.00
_cell.angle_beta   90.00
_cell.angle_gamma   90.00
#
_symmetry.space_group_name_H-M   'P 1'
#
loop_
_entity.id
_entity.type
_entity.pdbx_description
1 polymer ?
#
loop_
_entity_poly.entity_id
_entity_poly.type
_entity_poly.pdbx_seq_one_letter_code
_entity_poly.pdbx_strand_id
1 'polypeptide(L)'
;MFETITKHVRENSVVRFLLSHLIILLAALLICAVGFRSAFVIVRNDVLDSTMFAMTQAVSSVDNGLTELRTLGMQTARSESIYRLENLRHTDDNYYQNIIRAINEYYQRMLYYSPNWVNNTFIYLNSMDRVIYSRAVYTPEVFSNHLREWGDDTALWQEVCTDDNRAPFFCKLGGQDIYYGIPSSRLMSGKTG
;
A
#
# COMPACT_ATOMS: atom_id res chain seq x y z
N MET A 1 -41.89 -39.11 -45.21
CA MET A 1 -42.32 -38.04 -44.36
C MET A 1 -41.83 -36.63 -44.86
N PHE A 2 -40.60 -36.49 -45.29
CA PHE A 2 -40.06 -35.22 -45.85
C PHE A 2 -40.70 -34.82 -47.21
N GLU A 3 -40.99 -35.80 -48.11
CA GLU A 3 -41.62 -35.52 -49.40
C GLU A 3 -43.05 -34.98 -49.26
N THR A 4 -43.81 -35.46 -48.28
CA THR A 4 -45.18 -34.99 -48.04
C THR A 4 -45.23 -33.56 -47.53
N ILE A 5 -44.26 -33.17 -46.72
CA ILE A 5 -44.10 -31.79 -46.20
C ILE A 5 -43.70 -30.82 -47.33
N THR A 6 -42.76 -31.20 -48.19
CA THR A 6 -42.32 -30.38 -49.33
C THR A 6 -43.41 -30.17 -50.34
N LYS A 7 -44.32 -31.16 -50.56
CA LYS A 7 -45.46 -31.06 -51.47
C LYS A 7 -46.51 -30.05 -50.93
N HIS A 8 -46.81 -30.10 -49.64
CA HIS A 8 -47.78 -29.23 -48.99
C HIS A 8 -47.32 -27.76 -48.92
N VAL A 9 -46.01 -27.51 -48.73
CA VAL A 9 -45.39 -26.21 -48.76
C VAL A 9 -45.40 -25.61 -50.16
N ARG A 10 -45.39 -26.44 -51.20
CA ARG A 10 -45.39 -25.99 -52.63
C ARG A 10 -46.75 -25.51 -53.10
N GLU A 11 -47.85 -26.00 -52.53
CA GLU A 11 -49.23 -25.69 -52.94
C GLU A 11 -49.86 -24.50 -52.24
N ASN A 12 -49.30 -24.09 -51.07
CA ASN A 12 -49.92 -23.03 -50.29
C ASN A 12 -49.02 -21.76 -50.20
N SER A 13 -49.41 -20.70 -50.91
CA SER A 13 -48.67 -19.44 -50.98
C SER A 13 -48.45 -18.79 -49.58
N VAL A 14 -49.38 -19.01 -48.67
CA VAL A 14 -49.27 -18.49 -47.27
C VAL A 14 -48.18 -19.22 -46.50
N VAL A 15 -48.05 -20.53 -46.70
CA VAL A 15 -46.97 -21.31 -46.03
C VAL A 15 -45.59 -20.92 -46.50
N ARG A 16 -45.44 -20.62 -47.82
CA ARG A 16 -44.18 -20.11 -48.38
C ARG A 16 -43.81 -18.73 -47.79
N PHE A 17 -44.78 -17.85 -47.68
CA PHE A 17 -44.57 -16.51 -47.11
C PHE A 17 -44.14 -16.59 -45.66
N LEU A 18 -44.83 -17.40 -44.83
CA LEU A 18 -44.47 -17.65 -43.44
C LEU A 18 -43.06 -18.26 -43.30
N LEU A 19 -42.74 -19.26 -44.16
CA LEU A 19 -41.40 -19.91 -44.10
C LEU A 19 -40.29 -18.91 -44.44
N SER A 20 -40.52 -18.06 -45.48
CA SER A 20 -39.55 -17.01 -45.83
C SER A 20 -39.29 -16.04 -44.66
N HIS A 21 -40.35 -15.60 -43.99
CA HIS A 21 -40.22 -14.70 -42.83
C HIS A 21 -39.52 -15.38 -41.64
N LEU A 22 -39.82 -16.65 -41.43
CA LEU A 22 -39.18 -17.45 -40.40
C LEU A 22 -37.66 -17.58 -40.63
N ILE A 23 -37.26 -17.81 -41.90
CA ILE A 23 -35.83 -17.91 -42.26
C ILE A 23 -35.12 -16.59 -42.03
N ILE A 24 -35.74 -15.44 -42.45
CA ILE A 24 -35.17 -14.13 -42.25
C ILE A 24 -35.02 -13.81 -40.74
N LEU A 25 -36.05 -14.12 -39.93
CA LEU A 25 -36.03 -13.91 -38.51
C LEU A 25 -34.95 -14.75 -37.83
N LEU A 26 -34.80 -15.98 -38.25
CA LEU A 26 -33.78 -16.92 -37.73
C LEU A 26 -32.38 -16.44 -38.09
N ALA A 27 -32.17 -15.96 -39.32
CA ALA A 27 -30.90 -15.34 -39.74
C ALA A 27 -30.57 -14.08 -38.94
N ALA A 28 -31.53 -13.21 -38.74
CA ALA A 28 -31.35 -12.01 -37.92
C ALA A 28 -30.99 -12.36 -36.47
N LEU A 29 -31.63 -13.35 -35.89
CA LEU A 29 -31.38 -13.84 -34.53
C LEU A 29 -29.96 -14.42 -34.39
N LEU A 30 -29.49 -15.16 -35.39
CA LEU A 30 -28.12 -15.69 -35.44
C LEU A 30 -27.07 -14.53 -35.50
N ILE A 31 -27.30 -13.55 -36.36
CA ILE A 31 -26.41 -12.39 -36.47
C ILE A 31 -26.35 -11.64 -35.14
N CYS A 32 -27.49 -11.40 -34.51
CA CYS A 32 -27.55 -10.76 -33.20
C CYS A 32 -26.82 -11.58 -32.12
N ALA A 33 -27.00 -12.91 -32.11
CA ALA A 33 -26.33 -13.78 -31.11
C ALA A 33 -24.80 -13.75 -31.29
N VAL A 34 -24.30 -13.81 -32.53
CA VAL A 34 -22.86 -13.73 -32.83
C VAL A 34 -22.33 -12.35 -32.46
N GLY A 35 -23.05 -11.28 -32.81
CA GLY A 35 -22.67 -9.92 -32.46
C GLY A 35 -22.61 -9.69 -30.95
N PHE A 36 -23.61 -10.17 -30.22
CA PHE A 36 -23.65 -10.08 -28.76
C PHE A 36 -22.50 -10.83 -28.10
N ARG A 37 -22.24 -12.06 -28.57
CA ARG A 37 -21.12 -12.87 -28.07
C ARG A 37 -19.77 -12.18 -28.31
N SER A 38 -19.56 -11.62 -29.50
CA SER A 38 -18.33 -10.90 -29.83
C SER A 38 -18.16 -9.65 -28.97
N ALA A 39 -19.21 -8.84 -28.82
CA ALA A 39 -19.21 -7.67 -27.97
C ALA A 39 -18.92 -8.03 -26.49
N PHE A 40 -19.54 -9.09 -25.99
CA PHE A 40 -19.32 -9.55 -24.62
C PHE A 40 -17.86 -9.97 -24.38
N VAL A 41 -17.24 -10.69 -25.32
CA VAL A 41 -15.83 -11.10 -25.22
C VAL A 41 -14.90 -9.89 -25.21
N ILE A 42 -15.15 -8.91 -26.09
CA ILE A 42 -14.35 -7.68 -26.15
C ILE A 42 -14.46 -6.92 -24.82
N VAL A 43 -15.68 -6.64 -24.37
CA VAL A 43 -15.88 -5.89 -23.10
C VAL A 43 -15.26 -6.61 -21.91
N ARG A 44 -15.41 -7.94 -21.86
CA ARG A 44 -14.78 -8.73 -20.78
C ARG A 44 -13.27 -8.60 -20.79
N ASN A 45 -12.63 -8.70 -21.94
CA ASN A 45 -11.17 -8.58 -22.05
C ASN A 45 -10.72 -7.17 -21.71
N ASP A 46 -11.38 -6.13 -22.21
CA ASP A 46 -11.07 -4.75 -21.88
C ASP A 46 -11.17 -4.46 -20.37
N VAL A 47 -12.20 -5.00 -19.71
CA VAL A 47 -12.36 -4.86 -18.24
C VAL A 47 -11.24 -5.60 -17.51
N LEU A 48 -10.88 -6.81 -17.94
CA LEU A 48 -9.79 -7.56 -17.32
C LEU A 48 -8.44 -6.84 -17.48
N ASP A 49 -8.13 -6.38 -18.69
CA ASP A 49 -6.90 -5.69 -19.00
C ASP A 49 -6.81 -4.34 -18.24
N SER A 50 -7.90 -3.58 -18.20
CA SER A 50 -7.99 -2.35 -17.42
C SER A 50 -7.81 -2.59 -15.92
N THR A 51 -8.43 -3.64 -15.38
CA THR A 51 -8.29 -4.01 -13.98
C THR A 51 -6.86 -4.44 -13.66
N MET A 52 -6.26 -5.27 -14.51
CA MET A 52 -4.88 -5.70 -14.35
C MET A 52 -3.89 -4.52 -14.41
N PHE A 53 -4.11 -3.59 -15.32
CA PHE A 53 -3.32 -2.36 -15.42
C PHE A 53 -3.44 -1.51 -14.15
N ALA A 54 -4.66 -1.29 -13.67
CA ALA A 54 -4.92 -0.54 -12.43
C ALA A 54 -4.26 -1.20 -11.21
N MET A 55 -4.34 -2.53 -11.10
CA MET A 55 -3.66 -3.27 -10.02
C MET A 55 -2.14 -3.14 -10.11
N THR A 56 -1.56 -3.29 -11.30
CA THR A 56 -0.12 -3.14 -11.51
C THR A 56 0.35 -1.73 -11.15
N GLN A 57 -0.41 -0.71 -11.54
CA GLN A 57 -0.11 0.67 -11.19
C GLN A 57 -0.20 0.91 -9.67
N ALA A 58 -1.22 0.35 -9.00
CA ALA A 58 -1.37 0.45 -7.56
C ALA A 58 -0.19 -0.21 -6.82
N VAL A 59 0.20 -1.43 -7.22
CA VAL A 59 1.35 -2.12 -6.64
C VAL A 59 2.63 -1.32 -6.85
N SER A 60 2.88 -0.82 -8.06
CA SER A 60 4.04 0.02 -8.36
C SER A 60 4.07 1.31 -7.53
N SER A 61 2.92 1.93 -7.32
CA SER A 61 2.80 3.13 -6.49
C SER A 61 3.15 2.86 -5.02
N VAL A 62 2.68 1.73 -4.48
CA VAL A 62 3.02 1.30 -3.11
C VAL A 62 4.52 0.99 -3.00
N ASP A 63 5.08 0.26 -3.95
CA ASP A 63 6.49 -0.12 -3.94
C ASP A 63 7.43 1.10 -4.02
N ASN A 64 7.09 2.06 -4.88
CA ASN A 64 7.79 3.34 -4.94
C ASN A 64 7.69 4.11 -3.62
N GLY A 65 6.49 4.20 -3.03
CA GLY A 65 6.29 4.85 -1.74
C GLY A 65 7.08 4.19 -0.60
N LEU A 66 7.16 2.86 -0.56
CA LEU A 66 7.99 2.14 0.42
C LEU A 66 9.48 2.40 0.20
N THR A 67 9.91 2.50 -1.05
CA THR A 67 11.31 2.83 -1.39
C THR A 67 11.66 4.25 -0.95
N GLU A 68 10.76 5.20 -1.15
CA GLU A 68 10.90 6.57 -0.66
C GLU A 68 10.97 6.63 0.87
N LEU A 69 10.08 5.93 1.57
CA LEU A 69 10.09 5.83 3.03
C LEU A 69 11.40 5.21 3.54
N ARG A 70 11.86 4.14 2.91
CA ARG A 70 13.14 3.52 3.27
C ARG A 70 14.29 4.52 3.12
N THR A 71 14.34 5.23 2.00
CA THR A 71 15.37 6.24 1.73
C THR A 71 15.33 7.37 2.75
N LEU A 72 14.13 7.88 3.02
CA LEU A 72 13.90 8.93 4.01
C LEU A 72 14.31 8.49 5.42
N GLY A 73 13.90 7.29 5.83
CA GLY A 73 14.26 6.73 7.13
C GLY A 73 15.78 6.53 7.28
N MET A 74 16.45 6.01 6.26
CA MET A 74 17.91 5.84 6.26
C MET A 74 18.63 7.19 6.28
N GLN A 75 18.17 8.19 5.53
CA GLN A 75 18.73 9.54 5.56
C GLN A 75 18.53 10.19 6.93
N THR A 76 17.37 10.00 7.53
CA THR A 76 17.08 10.52 8.87
C THR A 76 17.97 9.85 9.92
N ALA A 77 18.06 8.53 9.92
CA ALA A 77 18.92 7.79 10.85
C ALA A 77 20.42 8.14 10.70
N ARG A 78 20.86 8.54 9.50
CA ARG A 78 22.24 8.96 9.23
C ARG A 78 22.47 10.46 9.42
N SER A 79 21.44 11.23 9.73
CA SER A 79 21.60 12.66 9.93
C SER A 79 22.52 12.95 11.11
N GLU A 80 23.31 14.00 10.98
CA GLU A 80 24.25 14.42 12.03
C GLU A 80 23.50 14.77 13.33
N SER A 81 22.31 15.33 13.22
CA SER A 81 21.49 15.71 14.36
C SER A 81 21.04 14.49 15.18
N ILE A 82 20.61 13.40 14.53
CA ILE A 82 20.23 12.15 15.20
C ILE A 82 21.46 11.45 15.77
N TYR A 83 22.56 11.44 15.03
CA TYR A 83 23.83 10.88 15.52
C TYR A 83 24.35 11.58 16.75
N ARG A 84 24.27 12.91 16.80
CA ARG A 84 24.65 13.69 17.98
C ARG A 84 23.75 13.35 19.16
N LEU A 85 22.43 13.17 18.95
CA LEU A 85 21.50 12.78 20.00
C LEU A 85 21.85 11.42 20.62
N GLU A 86 22.16 10.42 19.79
CA GLU A 86 22.54 9.08 20.31
C GLU A 86 23.79 9.10 21.18
N ASN A 87 24.67 10.06 20.99
CA ASN A 87 25.93 10.20 21.73
C ASN A 87 25.91 11.28 22.82
N LEU A 88 24.79 11.99 22.96
CA LEU A 88 24.64 13.04 23.95
C LEU A 88 24.55 12.48 25.37
N ARG A 89 25.34 13.10 26.27
CA ARG A 89 25.17 12.92 27.71
C ARG A 89 24.28 14.04 28.23
N HIS A 90 23.45 13.74 29.23
CA HIS A 90 22.55 14.69 29.87
C HIS A 90 23.27 15.90 30.49
N THR A 91 24.58 15.82 30.65
CA THR A 91 25.45 16.83 31.20
C THR A 91 26.03 17.80 30.17
N ASP A 92 25.75 17.60 28.87
CA ASP A 92 26.29 18.46 27.83
C ASP A 92 25.56 19.81 27.79
N ASP A 93 26.30 20.90 27.75
CA ASP A 93 25.76 22.29 27.77
C ASP A 93 24.78 22.57 26.62
N ASN A 94 24.90 21.83 25.50
CA ASN A 94 24.06 21.99 24.32
C ASN A 94 22.99 20.88 24.19
N TYR A 95 22.73 20.11 25.23
CA TYR A 95 21.81 18.97 25.19
C TYR A 95 20.43 19.34 24.61
N TYR A 96 19.78 20.34 25.18
CA TYR A 96 18.46 20.77 24.73
C TYR A 96 18.45 21.36 23.32
N GLN A 97 19.50 22.12 22.97
CA GLN A 97 19.60 22.70 21.62
C GLN A 97 19.74 21.63 20.55
N ASN A 98 20.50 20.58 20.80
CA ASN A 98 20.66 19.46 19.88
C ASN A 98 19.37 18.66 19.73
N ILE A 99 18.62 18.46 20.81
CA ILE A 99 17.28 17.84 20.74
C ILE A 99 16.34 18.66 19.88
N ILE A 100 16.23 19.98 20.13
CA ILE A 100 15.35 20.86 19.35
C ILE A 100 15.73 20.86 17.87
N ARG A 101 17.02 20.88 17.55
CA ARG A 101 17.50 20.83 16.16
C ARG A 101 17.12 19.53 15.49
N ALA A 102 17.32 18.40 16.14
CA ALA A 102 16.97 17.09 15.61
C ALA A 102 15.46 16.93 15.40
N ILE A 103 14.65 17.40 16.32
CA ILE A 103 13.18 17.41 16.19
C ILE A 103 12.76 18.24 14.99
N ASN A 104 13.29 19.44 14.83
CA ASN A 104 12.93 20.32 13.73
C ASN A 104 13.36 19.72 12.38
N GLU A 105 14.56 19.17 12.29
CA GLU A 105 15.05 18.52 11.07
C GLU A 105 14.20 17.30 10.69
N TYR A 106 13.89 16.46 11.66
CA TYR A 106 12.99 15.31 11.45
C TYR A 106 11.61 15.74 10.98
N TYR A 107 10.99 16.70 11.69
CA TYR A 107 9.67 17.19 11.36
C TYR A 107 9.60 17.80 9.96
N GLN A 108 10.58 18.60 9.58
CA GLN A 108 10.65 19.19 8.23
C GLN A 108 10.76 18.10 7.17
N ARG A 109 11.58 17.09 7.38
CA ARG A 109 11.71 15.97 6.44
C ARG A 109 10.40 15.21 6.28
N MET A 110 9.73 14.90 7.40
CA MET A 110 8.46 14.15 7.37
C MET A 110 7.35 14.95 6.69
N LEU A 111 7.28 16.27 6.95
CA LEU A 111 6.27 17.13 6.34
C LEU A 111 6.37 17.19 4.81
N TYR A 112 7.59 17.24 4.26
CA TYR A 112 7.81 17.46 2.83
C TYR A 112 7.95 16.17 2.02
N TYR A 113 8.36 15.07 2.62
CA TYR A 113 8.73 13.85 1.90
C TYR A 113 7.90 12.63 2.28
N SER A 114 7.03 12.71 3.28
CA SER A 114 6.19 11.58 3.65
C SER A 114 5.07 11.37 2.62
N PRO A 115 4.87 10.15 2.12
CA PRO A 115 3.74 9.86 1.26
C PRO A 115 2.40 10.14 1.95
N ASN A 116 1.39 10.58 1.19
CA ASN A 116 0.08 10.99 1.73
C ASN A 116 -0.69 9.87 2.46
N TRP A 117 -0.30 8.62 2.29
CA TRP A 117 -0.90 7.46 2.95
C TRP A 117 -0.22 7.09 4.28
N VAL A 118 0.84 7.80 4.67
CA VAL A 118 1.50 7.65 5.96
C VAL A 118 0.81 8.53 6.99
N ASN A 119 0.17 7.92 7.96
CA ASN A 119 -0.57 8.63 9.00
C ASN A 119 0.36 9.18 10.07
N ASN A 120 1.25 8.34 10.59
CA ASN A 120 2.12 8.67 11.71
C ASN A 120 3.54 8.21 11.46
N THR A 121 4.50 9.00 11.90
CA THR A 121 5.93 8.68 11.86
C THR A 121 6.57 9.05 13.19
N PHE A 122 7.48 8.22 13.66
CA PHE A 122 8.23 8.49 14.89
C PHE A 122 9.62 7.85 14.83
N ILE A 123 10.54 8.31 15.66
CA ILE A 123 11.88 7.73 15.79
C ILE A 123 12.03 7.26 17.23
N TYR A 124 12.37 6.00 17.41
CA TYR A 124 12.78 5.49 18.69
C TYR A 124 14.31 5.50 18.81
N LEU A 125 14.80 6.18 19.83
CA LEU A 125 16.23 6.29 20.16
C LEU A 125 16.54 5.31 21.28
N ASN A 126 17.04 4.14 20.91
CA ASN A 126 17.32 3.05 21.86
C ASN A 126 18.34 3.44 22.93
N SER A 127 19.38 4.22 22.55
CA SER A 127 20.45 4.62 23.48
C SER A 127 19.97 5.53 24.62
N MET A 128 18.90 6.29 24.39
CA MET A 128 18.35 7.25 25.34
C MET A 128 17.02 6.82 25.93
N ASP A 129 16.45 5.74 25.41
CA ASP A 129 15.08 5.30 25.72
C ASP A 129 14.07 6.45 25.53
N ARG A 130 14.05 7.03 24.32
CA ARG A 130 13.20 8.17 23.99
C ARG A 130 12.57 7.98 22.61
N VAL A 131 11.38 8.54 22.46
CA VAL A 131 10.64 8.57 21.20
C VAL A 131 10.52 10.01 20.73
N ILE A 132 10.96 10.29 19.51
CA ILE A 132 10.66 11.54 18.82
C ILE A 132 9.40 11.34 18.01
N TYR A 133 8.34 12.06 18.35
CA TYR A 133 7.09 12.05 17.63
C TYR A 133 6.57 13.48 17.47
N SER A 134 6.14 13.83 16.26
CA SER A 134 5.69 15.18 15.93
C SER A 134 6.79 16.23 16.26
N ARG A 135 6.58 17.06 17.26
CA ARG A 135 7.53 18.14 17.67
C ARG A 135 8.02 17.98 19.10
N ALA A 136 7.93 16.77 19.65
CA ALA A 136 8.28 16.52 21.03
C ALA A 136 9.07 15.23 21.21
N VAL A 137 9.72 15.13 22.35
CA VAL A 137 10.39 13.89 22.81
C VAL A 137 9.61 13.34 23.98
N TYR A 138 9.28 12.08 23.88
CA TYR A 138 8.50 11.35 24.87
C TYR A 138 9.34 10.24 25.52
N THR A 139 9.01 9.89 26.74
CA THR A 139 9.40 8.56 27.26
C THR A 139 8.50 7.50 26.63
N PRO A 140 8.94 6.24 26.53
CA PRO A 140 8.12 5.16 26.00
C PRO A 140 6.76 5.01 26.69
N GLU A 141 6.73 5.22 28.03
CA GLU A 141 5.49 5.12 28.79
C GLU A 141 4.49 6.23 28.40
N VAL A 142 4.97 7.46 28.18
CA VAL A 142 4.11 8.56 27.75
C VAL A 142 3.69 8.37 26.30
N PHE A 143 4.59 7.92 25.43
CA PHE A 143 4.28 7.64 24.04
C PHE A 143 3.29 6.48 23.90
N SER A 144 3.29 5.53 24.83
CA SER A 144 2.33 4.41 24.85
C SER A 144 0.86 4.87 24.91
N ASN A 145 0.58 6.07 25.44
CA ASN A 145 -0.76 6.63 25.42
C ASN A 145 -1.22 6.97 23.99
N HIS A 146 -0.31 7.49 23.14
CA HIS A 146 -0.62 7.71 21.72
C HIS A 146 -0.89 6.40 20.98
N LEU A 147 -0.10 5.36 21.24
CA LEU A 147 -0.32 4.03 20.67
C LEU A 147 -1.71 3.49 21.06
N ARG A 148 -2.09 3.66 22.34
CA ARG A 148 -3.41 3.24 22.82
C ARG A 148 -4.54 4.04 22.18
N GLU A 149 -4.36 5.34 21.95
CA GLU A 149 -5.32 6.17 21.21
C GLU A 149 -5.50 5.70 19.78
N TRP A 150 -4.46 5.14 19.16
CA TRP A 150 -4.52 4.53 17.82
C TRP A 150 -5.03 3.09 17.82
N GLY A 151 -5.32 2.52 19.01
CA GLY A 151 -5.83 1.17 19.18
C GLY A 151 -4.76 0.07 19.18
N ASP A 152 -3.50 0.44 19.40
CA ASP A 152 -2.36 -0.48 19.37
C ASP A 152 -2.04 -1.07 20.74
N ASP A 153 -1.39 -2.25 20.72
CA ASP A 153 -0.91 -2.93 21.92
C ASP A 153 0.48 -2.41 22.31
N THR A 154 0.54 -1.80 23.49
CA THR A 154 1.76 -1.21 24.03
C THR A 154 2.82 -2.26 24.42
N ALA A 155 2.43 -3.51 24.73
CA ALA A 155 3.36 -4.58 25.02
C ALA A 155 4.08 -5.05 23.75
N LEU A 156 3.34 -5.22 22.65
CA LEU A 156 3.92 -5.54 21.33
C LEU A 156 4.88 -4.45 20.84
N TRP A 157 4.57 -3.20 21.10
CA TRP A 157 5.46 -2.08 20.78
C TRP A 157 6.83 -2.22 21.45
N GLN A 158 6.86 -2.53 22.74
CA GLN A 158 8.12 -2.71 23.47
C GLN A 158 8.93 -3.88 22.93
N GLU A 159 8.28 -5.00 22.63
CA GLU A 159 8.92 -6.15 22.01
C GLU A 159 9.56 -5.80 20.67
N VAL A 160 8.82 -5.12 19.77
CA VAL A 160 9.32 -4.70 18.46
C VAL A 160 10.52 -3.75 18.57
N CYS A 161 10.51 -2.82 19.55
CA CYS A 161 11.60 -1.87 19.73
C CYS A 161 12.86 -2.49 20.34
N THR A 162 12.73 -3.58 21.10
CA THR A 162 13.86 -4.28 21.70
C THR A 162 14.45 -5.37 20.82
N ASP A 163 13.71 -5.79 19.77
CA ASP A 163 14.19 -6.79 18.82
C ASP A 163 15.36 -6.23 17.99
N ASP A 164 16.45 -7.00 17.88
CA ASP A 164 17.66 -6.64 17.12
C ASP A 164 17.42 -6.85 15.60
N ASN A 165 16.41 -6.17 15.07
CA ASN A 165 16.09 -6.20 13.65
C ASN A 165 17.15 -5.45 12.83
N ARG A 166 17.77 -6.15 11.89
CA ARG A 166 18.84 -5.60 11.02
C ARG A 166 18.36 -5.18 9.64
N ALA A 167 17.14 -5.53 9.29
CA ALA A 167 16.53 -5.22 8.00
C ALA A 167 15.19 -4.51 8.20
N PRO A 168 14.72 -3.71 7.21
CA PRO A 168 13.38 -3.17 7.25
C PRO A 168 12.34 -4.28 7.40
N PHE A 169 11.34 -4.04 8.22
CA PHE A 169 10.32 -5.03 8.55
C PHE A 169 8.93 -4.38 8.64
N PHE A 170 7.91 -5.21 8.50
CA PHE A 170 6.53 -4.82 8.76
C PHE A 170 6.05 -5.48 10.05
N CYS A 171 5.36 -4.72 10.88
CA CYS A 171 4.71 -5.24 12.07
C CYS A 171 3.31 -4.66 12.23
N LYS A 172 2.51 -5.33 13.05
CA LYS A 172 1.19 -4.91 13.45
C LYS A 172 1.10 -4.95 14.96
N LEU A 173 0.72 -3.85 15.58
CA LEU A 173 0.69 -3.71 17.03
C LEU A 173 -0.69 -4.00 17.64
N GLY A 174 -1.47 -4.87 17.00
CA GLY A 174 -2.81 -5.24 17.47
C GLY A 174 -3.94 -4.37 16.89
N GLY A 175 -3.66 -3.14 16.49
CA GLY A 175 -4.59 -2.22 15.84
C GLY A 175 -4.82 -2.53 14.35
N GLN A 176 -5.38 -1.57 13.64
CA GLN A 176 -5.63 -1.68 12.18
C GLN A 176 -4.42 -1.25 11.36
N ASP A 177 -3.56 -0.38 11.92
CA ASP A 177 -2.41 0.17 11.22
C ASP A 177 -1.28 -0.86 11.06
N ILE A 178 -0.57 -0.74 9.93
CA ILE A 178 0.63 -1.52 9.64
C ILE A 178 1.82 -0.57 9.79
N TYR A 179 2.80 -0.98 10.61
CA TYR A 179 4.02 -0.24 10.84
C TYR A 179 5.14 -0.73 9.95
N TYR A 180 5.88 0.19 9.38
CA TYR A 180 7.09 -0.09 8.63
C TYR A 180 8.31 0.38 9.42
N GLY A 181 9.00 -0.56 10.02
CA GLY A 181 10.21 -0.31 10.81
C GLY A 181 11.46 -0.26 9.92
N ILE A 182 12.28 0.77 10.11
CA ILE A 182 13.56 0.93 9.42
C ILE A 182 14.67 1.03 10.47
N PRO A 183 15.38 -0.07 10.75
CA PRO A 183 16.45 -0.06 11.74
C PRO A 183 17.65 0.79 11.26
N SER A 184 18.29 1.47 12.18
CA SER A 184 19.52 2.21 11.90
C SER A 184 20.68 1.23 11.75
N SER A 185 21.32 1.21 10.59
CA SER A 185 22.45 0.31 10.29
C SER A 185 23.77 0.73 10.96
N ARG A 186 23.78 1.77 11.81
CA ARG A 186 25.00 2.29 12.45
C ARG A 186 25.57 1.44 13.55
N LEU A 187 24.84 0.47 14.09
CA LEU A 187 25.28 -0.40 15.16
C LEU A 187 26.42 -1.39 14.78
N MET A 188 26.86 -1.40 13.52
CA MET A 188 27.82 -2.39 13.02
C MET A 188 29.27 -1.97 12.96
N SER A 189 29.65 -0.75 13.32
CA SER A 189 31.04 -0.28 13.15
C SER A 189 31.87 -0.17 14.42
N GLY A 190 31.48 -0.76 15.52
CA GLY A 190 32.13 -0.48 16.81
C GLY A 190 32.47 -1.65 17.70
N LYS A 191 32.75 -2.86 17.18
CA LYS A 191 33.44 -3.92 17.95
C LYS A 191 34.26 -4.83 17.07
N THR A 192 35.37 -4.28 16.61
CA THR A 192 36.59 -5.06 16.32
C THR A 192 37.70 -4.43 17.11
N GLY A 193 38.01 -5.03 18.24
CA GLY A 193 39.09 -4.71 19.10
C GLY A 193 39.21 -5.77 20.15
#